data_9883ecdf115623569ba29277b4b63c1c
#
_entry.id   9883ecdf115623569ba29277b4b63c1c
#
_cell.length_a   1.000
_cell.length_b   1.000
_cell.length_c   1.000
_cell.angle_alpha   90.00
_cell.angle_beta   90.00
_cell.angle_gamma   90.00
#
_symmetry.space_group_name_H-M   'P 1'
#
loop_
_entity.id
_entity.type
_entity.pdbx_description
1 polymer ?
#
loop_
_entity_poly.entity_id
_entity_poly.type
_entity_poly.pdbx_seq_one_letter_code
_entity_poly.pdbx_strand_id
1 'polypeptide(L)'
;MGRELGRRTADRCGSYQITRSVSGGASSCEPGVAELPPALQLVSWPRLFGLLAVSERAAYTKDMSEHKVTLRWERGGTEFVYQKYPRDHTWSLDGGHTMTASAAPAYLGNPANVDPEEAFVASLSSCHMLTFLAIACKQKFVLDDYTDEAVGHMEKNTEGRLAITRVELHPKITWSGDKKPNAEELDKMHHGAHDQCFIANSVKTEVKVVQ
;
A
#
# COMPACT_ATOMS: atom_id res chain seq x y z
N MET A 1 22.35 34.78 -46.00
CA MET A 1 22.17 33.29 -46.06
C MET A 1 21.83 32.82 -44.68
N GLY A 2 20.55 32.77 -44.36
CA GLY A 2 20.02 32.31 -43.09
C GLY A 2 19.87 30.79 -43.04
N ARG A 3 20.15 30.19 -41.89
CA ARG A 3 19.68 28.82 -41.57
C ARG A 3 18.87 28.91 -40.27
N GLU A 4 17.59 28.77 -40.42
CA GLU A 4 16.64 28.52 -39.31
C GLU A 4 16.89 27.16 -38.71
N LEU A 5 17.06 27.15 -37.39
CA LEU A 5 17.04 25.93 -36.56
C LEU A 5 15.66 25.75 -35.99
N GLY A 6 14.91 24.80 -36.54
CA GLY A 6 13.59 24.41 -36.08
C GLY A 6 13.64 23.78 -34.70
N ARG A 7 12.83 24.32 -33.76
CA ARG A 7 12.51 23.73 -32.46
C ARG A 7 11.55 22.57 -32.67
N ARG A 8 11.91 21.37 -32.23
CA ARG A 8 10.98 20.25 -32.08
C ARG A 8 10.43 20.27 -30.65
N THR A 9 9.18 20.60 -30.52
CA THR A 9 8.40 20.34 -29.32
C THR A 9 7.92 18.90 -29.35
N ALA A 10 8.23 18.14 -28.32
CA ALA A 10 7.72 16.78 -28.13
C ALA A 10 6.55 16.83 -27.14
N ASP A 11 5.32 16.86 -27.69
CA ASP A 11 4.11 16.60 -26.94
C ASP A 11 3.90 15.07 -26.88
N ARG A 12 3.97 14.52 -25.67
CA ARG A 12 3.45 13.18 -25.39
C ARG A 12 2.51 13.25 -24.20
N CYS A 13 1.28 13.59 -24.50
CA CYS A 13 0.15 13.35 -23.61
C CYS A 13 -0.70 12.26 -24.25
N GLY A 14 -0.54 11.02 -23.75
CA GLY A 14 -1.35 9.87 -24.16
C GLY A 14 -2.65 9.83 -23.37
N SER A 15 -3.69 10.52 -23.85
CA SER A 15 -5.04 10.43 -23.31
C SER A 15 -5.74 9.18 -23.86
N TYR A 16 -6.08 8.26 -23.00
CA TYR A 16 -6.98 7.14 -23.29
C TYR A 16 -8.41 7.68 -23.38
N GLN A 17 -8.97 7.77 -24.57
CA GLN A 17 -10.39 8.08 -24.76
C GLN A 17 -11.16 6.79 -25.02
N ILE A 18 -12.11 6.49 -24.13
CA ILE A 18 -13.15 5.48 -24.34
C ILE A 18 -14.30 6.16 -25.08
N THR A 19 -14.43 5.95 -26.37
CA THR A 19 -15.61 6.38 -27.14
C THR A 19 -16.74 5.38 -26.94
N ARG A 20 -17.80 5.78 -26.22
CA ARG A 20 -19.11 5.11 -26.25
C ARG A 20 -19.89 5.64 -27.45
N SER A 21 -20.10 4.81 -28.43
CA SER A 21 -21.09 5.00 -29.50
C SER A 21 -22.49 4.70 -28.93
N VAL A 22 -23.36 5.70 -28.89
CA VAL A 22 -24.79 5.52 -28.63
C VAL A 22 -25.53 5.76 -29.93
N SER A 23 -26.02 4.69 -30.54
CA SER A 23 -27.05 4.79 -31.59
C SER A 23 -28.35 4.20 -31.04
N GLY A 24 -29.41 4.99 -31.13
CA GLY A 24 -30.71 4.71 -30.57
C GLY A 24 -31.48 3.60 -31.28
N GLY A 25 -32.46 3.08 -30.57
CA GLY A 25 -33.46 2.14 -31.05
C GLY A 25 -34.34 1.70 -29.90
N ALA A 26 -35.41 2.44 -29.65
CA ALA A 26 -36.47 2.00 -28.75
C ALA A 26 -37.26 0.87 -29.40
N SER A 27 -37.27 -0.30 -28.80
CA SER A 27 -38.24 -1.36 -29.11
C SER A 27 -38.67 -1.98 -27.79
N SER A 28 -39.96 -1.84 -27.51
CA SER A 28 -40.70 -2.45 -26.42
C SER A 28 -40.75 -3.96 -26.61
N CYS A 29 -40.21 -4.73 -25.67
CA CYS A 29 -40.48 -6.16 -25.52
C CYS A 29 -40.98 -6.43 -24.11
N GLU A 30 -42.23 -6.85 -24.02
CA GLU A 30 -42.88 -7.39 -22.82
C GLU A 30 -42.16 -8.68 -22.38
N PRO A 31 -42.14 -9.02 -21.05
CA PRO A 31 -41.56 -10.26 -20.58
C PRO A 31 -42.53 -11.42 -20.80
N GLY A 32 -42.23 -12.27 -21.77
CA GLY A 32 -42.87 -13.56 -21.93
C GLY A 32 -42.54 -14.47 -20.75
N VAL A 33 -43.57 -14.94 -20.06
CA VAL A 33 -43.50 -15.97 -19.03
C VAL A 33 -43.19 -17.29 -19.72
N ALA A 34 -41.96 -17.81 -19.53
CA ALA A 34 -41.60 -19.16 -20.02
C ALA A 34 -42.12 -20.19 -19.00
N GLU A 35 -43.06 -21.01 -19.45
CA GLU A 35 -43.57 -22.19 -18.71
C GLU A 35 -42.42 -23.21 -18.52
N LEU A 36 -42.30 -23.71 -17.28
CA LEU A 36 -41.41 -24.80 -16.90
C LEU A 36 -42.00 -26.14 -17.35
N PRO A 37 -41.24 -27.06 -17.96
CA PRO A 37 -41.73 -28.40 -18.30
C PRO A 37 -41.85 -29.30 -17.06
N PRO A 38 -42.74 -30.30 -17.08
CA PRO A 38 -43.08 -31.09 -15.91
C PRO A 38 -42.03 -32.16 -15.61
N ALA A 39 -41.85 -32.35 -14.32
CA ALA A 39 -41.39 -33.56 -13.60
C ALA A 39 -40.29 -34.39 -14.24
N LEU A 40 -39.06 -34.20 -13.72
CA LEU A 40 -38.03 -35.23 -13.78
C LEU A 40 -38.00 -35.98 -12.44
N GLN A 41 -38.20 -37.27 -12.55
CA GLN A 41 -38.31 -38.28 -11.53
C GLN A 41 -37.10 -38.30 -10.59
N LEU A 42 -37.37 -38.49 -9.31
CA LEU A 42 -36.40 -38.82 -8.26
C LEU A 42 -35.58 -40.06 -8.64
N VAL A 43 -34.38 -39.86 -9.10
CA VAL A 43 -33.39 -40.95 -9.19
C VAL A 43 -32.58 -40.92 -7.91
N SER A 44 -32.76 -41.96 -7.10
CA SER A 44 -31.96 -42.20 -5.89
C SER A 44 -30.52 -42.48 -6.27
N TRP A 45 -29.60 -41.60 -5.89
CA TRP A 45 -28.17 -41.82 -6.04
C TRP A 45 -27.62 -42.53 -4.83
N PRO A 46 -26.86 -43.65 -4.99
CA PRO A 46 -26.21 -44.29 -3.87
C PRO A 46 -25.12 -43.40 -3.32
N ARG A 47 -25.06 -43.31 -1.99
CA ARG A 47 -23.98 -42.66 -1.23
C ARG A 47 -22.64 -43.32 -1.54
N LEU A 48 -21.91 -42.77 -2.49
CA LEU A 48 -20.46 -43.01 -2.59
C LEU A 48 -19.78 -41.94 -1.73
N PHE A 49 -19.37 -42.33 -0.54
CA PHE A 49 -18.37 -41.61 0.25
C PHE A 49 -17.05 -41.65 -0.51
N GLY A 50 -16.85 -40.77 -1.46
CA GLY A 50 -15.56 -40.45 -2.02
C GLY A 50 -14.89 -39.41 -1.13
N LEU A 51 -13.76 -39.77 -0.53
CA LEU A 51 -12.85 -38.83 0.10
C LEU A 51 -12.48 -37.71 -0.92
N LEU A 52 -13.17 -36.63 -0.88
CA LEU A 52 -12.65 -35.38 -1.44
C LEU A 52 -11.62 -34.87 -0.45
N ALA A 53 -10.36 -34.94 -0.88
CA ALA A 53 -9.25 -34.27 -0.21
C ALA A 53 -9.68 -32.83 0.09
N VAL A 54 -9.96 -32.56 1.37
CA VAL A 54 -10.01 -31.21 1.90
C VAL A 54 -8.62 -30.67 1.69
N SER A 55 -8.44 -29.83 0.65
CA SER A 55 -7.29 -28.97 0.53
C SER A 55 -7.11 -28.32 1.90
N GLU A 56 -6.06 -28.72 2.60
CA GLU A 56 -5.61 -28.05 3.81
C GLU A 56 -5.38 -26.57 3.44
N ARG A 57 -6.41 -25.76 3.62
CA ARG A 57 -6.17 -24.35 3.85
C ARG A 57 -5.36 -24.31 5.13
N ALA A 58 -4.05 -24.09 4.96
CA ALA A 58 -3.18 -23.82 6.07
C ALA A 58 -3.91 -22.80 6.95
N ALA A 59 -4.32 -23.25 8.16
CA ALA A 59 -4.91 -22.37 9.14
C ALA A 59 -3.83 -21.33 9.42
N TYR A 60 -4.02 -20.11 8.89
CA TYR A 60 -3.16 -18.98 9.20
C TYR A 60 -3.33 -18.73 10.70
N THR A 61 -2.42 -19.29 11.48
CA THR A 61 -2.36 -19.02 12.91
C THR A 61 -1.97 -17.55 13.06
N LYS A 62 -2.90 -16.75 13.54
CA LYS A 62 -2.80 -15.29 13.68
C LYS A 62 -1.58 -14.80 14.50
N ASP A 63 -0.90 -15.72 15.15
CA ASP A 63 0.15 -15.43 16.14
C ASP A 63 1.58 -15.55 15.60
N MET A 64 1.78 -16.06 14.38
CA MET A 64 3.11 -16.16 13.76
C MET A 64 3.02 -15.94 12.26
N SER A 65 3.61 -14.86 11.77
CA SER A 65 3.78 -14.60 10.34
C SER A 65 5.25 -14.30 10.03
N GLU A 66 5.72 -14.77 8.89
CA GLU A 66 7.04 -14.43 8.36
C GLU A 66 6.88 -13.35 7.29
N HIS A 67 7.75 -12.36 7.32
CA HIS A 67 7.82 -11.29 6.33
C HIS A 67 9.20 -11.31 5.70
N LYS A 68 9.28 -11.55 4.39
CA LYS A 68 10.53 -11.80 3.68
C LYS A 68 10.81 -10.69 2.67
N VAL A 69 12.08 -10.29 2.61
CA VAL A 69 12.59 -9.41 1.59
C VAL A 69 13.97 -9.92 1.16
N THR A 70 14.24 -9.92 -0.15
CA THR A 70 15.57 -10.21 -0.69
C THR A 70 16.19 -8.92 -1.18
N LEU A 71 17.41 -8.62 -0.69
CA LEU A 71 18.22 -7.49 -1.14
C LEU A 71 19.33 -8.01 -2.04
N ARG A 72 19.52 -7.35 -3.20
CA ARG A 72 20.59 -7.69 -4.13
C ARG A 72 21.34 -6.43 -4.54
N TRP A 73 22.62 -6.41 -4.26
CA TRP A 73 23.55 -5.37 -4.70
C TRP A 73 24.64 -5.97 -5.58
N GLU A 74 25.02 -5.25 -6.62
CA GLU A 74 26.12 -5.61 -7.49
C GLU A 74 27.04 -4.41 -7.74
N ARG A 75 28.34 -4.66 -7.69
CA ARG A 75 29.34 -3.62 -7.94
C ARG A 75 29.34 -3.12 -9.39
N GLY A 76 28.96 -3.96 -10.35
CA GLY A 76 28.87 -3.59 -11.76
C GLY A 76 30.21 -3.24 -12.41
N GLY A 77 31.34 -3.77 -11.90
CA GLY A 77 32.65 -3.46 -12.45
C GLY A 77 33.26 -2.14 -11.97
N THR A 78 32.55 -1.32 -11.20
CA THR A 78 33.12 -0.07 -10.63
C THR A 78 34.18 -0.37 -9.59
N GLU A 79 35.10 0.59 -9.37
CA GLU A 79 36.11 0.50 -8.33
C GLU A 79 35.45 0.50 -6.94
N PHE A 80 35.84 -0.45 -6.07
CA PHE A 80 35.27 -0.58 -4.73
C PHE A 80 35.98 0.35 -3.74
N VAL A 81 35.82 1.65 -3.95
CA VAL A 81 36.21 2.70 -3.01
C VAL A 81 34.99 3.53 -2.61
N TYR A 82 34.99 4.11 -1.42
CA TYR A 82 33.83 4.75 -0.82
C TYR A 82 33.15 5.76 -1.73
N GLN A 83 33.90 6.55 -2.48
CA GLN A 83 33.36 7.60 -3.35
C GLN A 83 32.82 7.11 -4.70
N LYS A 84 33.05 5.83 -5.07
CA LYS A 84 32.79 5.34 -6.43
C LYS A 84 31.79 4.19 -6.52
N TYR A 85 31.77 3.26 -5.55
CA TYR A 85 30.89 2.11 -5.65
C TYR A 85 29.41 2.54 -5.63
N PRO A 86 28.52 1.91 -6.43
CA PRO A 86 27.10 2.25 -6.49
C PRO A 86 26.42 1.90 -5.17
N ARG A 87 25.46 2.75 -4.74
CA ARG A 87 24.56 2.47 -3.60
C ARG A 87 23.24 1.85 -4.06
N ASP A 88 22.98 1.93 -5.36
CA ASP A 88 21.77 1.37 -5.93
C ASP A 88 21.76 -0.16 -5.77
N HIS A 89 20.65 -0.66 -5.33
CA HIS A 89 20.41 -2.08 -5.12
C HIS A 89 18.92 -2.40 -5.33
N THR A 90 18.58 -3.67 -5.36
CA THR A 90 17.21 -4.12 -5.61
C THR A 90 16.62 -4.74 -4.35
N TRP A 91 15.37 -4.38 -4.05
CA TRP A 91 14.53 -5.05 -3.07
C TRP A 91 13.49 -5.90 -3.81
N SER A 92 13.38 -7.18 -3.43
CA SER A 92 12.33 -8.08 -3.91
C SER A 92 11.49 -8.52 -2.71
N LEU A 93 10.19 -8.23 -2.77
CA LEU A 93 9.23 -8.48 -1.70
C LEU A 93 8.48 -9.80 -1.96
N ASP A 94 7.96 -10.43 -0.93
CA ASP A 94 7.20 -11.69 -1.01
C ASP A 94 6.01 -11.64 -1.99
N GLY A 95 5.37 -10.47 -2.12
CA GLY A 95 4.27 -10.26 -3.09
C GLY A 95 4.71 -10.18 -4.55
N GLY A 96 5.98 -10.43 -4.87
CA GLY A 96 6.53 -10.39 -6.22
C GLY A 96 6.90 -8.98 -6.71
N HIS A 97 6.69 -7.96 -5.90
CA HIS A 97 7.11 -6.60 -6.24
C HIS A 97 8.61 -6.42 -6.09
N THR A 98 9.21 -5.73 -7.04
CA THR A 98 10.63 -5.38 -7.04
C THR A 98 10.77 -3.88 -7.20
N MET A 99 11.64 -3.26 -6.40
CA MET A 99 11.97 -1.84 -6.49
C MET A 99 13.47 -1.60 -6.40
N THR A 100 13.93 -0.50 -7.00
CA THR A 100 15.28 -0.03 -6.81
C THR A 100 15.34 0.84 -5.57
N ALA A 101 16.33 0.58 -4.73
CA ALA A 101 16.63 1.35 -3.53
C ALA A 101 18.08 1.86 -3.57
N SER A 102 18.38 2.85 -2.76
CA SER A 102 19.72 3.42 -2.64
C SER A 102 19.99 3.84 -1.20
N ALA A 103 21.13 4.46 -0.94
CA ALA A 103 21.33 5.19 0.30
C ALA A 103 20.74 6.59 0.19
N ALA A 104 20.51 7.25 1.32
CA ALA A 104 20.14 8.67 1.32
C ALA A 104 21.22 9.53 0.60
N PRO A 105 20.86 10.66 -0.03
CA PRO A 105 21.80 11.49 -0.80
C PRO A 105 23.02 11.95 -0.01
N ALA A 106 22.87 12.18 1.30
CA ALA A 106 23.98 12.53 2.19
C ALA A 106 25.06 11.43 2.28
N TYR A 107 24.70 10.19 1.92
CA TYR A 107 25.59 9.03 1.89
C TYR A 107 25.91 8.58 0.46
N LEU A 108 25.88 9.50 -0.50
CA LEU A 108 26.16 9.28 -1.92
C LEU A 108 25.16 8.37 -2.62
N GLY A 109 23.95 8.31 -2.13
CA GLY A 109 22.84 7.59 -2.76
C GLY A 109 22.20 8.36 -3.89
N ASN A 110 21.35 7.67 -4.64
CA ASN A 110 20.57 8.21 -5.73
C ASN A 110 19.23 8.75 -5.20
N PRO A 111 18.95 10.08 -5.27
CA PRO A 111 17.72 10.67 -4.73
C PRO A 111 16.45 10.27 -5.50
N ALA A 112 16.55 9.56 -6.61
CA ALA A 112 15.41 9.04 -7.35
C ALA A 112 14.94 7.66 -6.85
N ASN A 113 15.70 7.03 -5.96
CA ASN A 113 15.44 5.71 -5.41
C ASN A 113 15.11 5.82 -3.92
N VAL A 114 14.23 4.94 -3.45
CA VAL A 114 13.88 4.88 -2.03
C VAL A 114 15.10 4.57 -1.18
N ASP A 115 15.26 5.28 -0.05
CA ASP A 115 16.28 4.95 0.93
C ASP A 115 15.69 4.20 2.15
N PRO A 116 16.53 3.54 2.97
CA PRO A 116 16.06 2.80 4.14
C PRO A 116 15.33 3.66 5.16
N GLU A 117 15.70 4.93 5.30
CA GLU A 117 15.11 5.89 6.22
C GLU A 117 13.69 6.25 5.77
N GLU A 118 13.49 6.50 4.48
CA GLU A 118 12.16 6.72 3.88
C GLU A 118 11.28 5.48 4.03
N ALA A 119 11.82 4.29 3.76
CA ALA A 119 11.09 3.04 3.91
C ALA A 119 10.67 2.79 5.38
N PHE A 120 11.52 3.15 6.34
CA PHE A 120 11.22 3.06 7.76
C PHE A 120 10.05 3.98 8.14
N VAL A 121 10.08 5.24 7.71
CA VAL A 121 8.99 6.21 7.94
C VAL A 121 7.71 5.74 7.28
N ALA A 122 7.78 5.28 6.03
CA ALA A 122 6.64 4.75 5.29
C ALA A 122 6.01 3.52 5.99
N SER A 123 6.81 2.63 6.57
CA SER A 123 6.32 1.46 7.29
C SER A 123 5.53 1.84 8.55
N LEU A 124 5.99 2.85 9.29
CA LEU A 124 5.31 3.39 10.48
C LEU A 124 3.98 4.05 10.11
N SER A 125 4.01 4.96 9.12
CA SER A 125 2.82 5.66 8.61
C SER A 125 1.76 4.66 8.09
N SER A 126 2.17 3.74 7.23
CA SER A 126 1.29 2.72 6.66
C SER A 126 0.67 1.81 7.73
N CYS A 127 1.45 1.36 8.70
CA CYS A 127 0.94 0.51 9.79
C CYS A 127 -0.08 1.27 10.65
N HIS A 128 0.20 2.52 10.99
CA HIS A 128 -0.73 3.38 11.72
C HIS A 128 -2.03 3.59 10.94
N MET A 129 -1.93 3.99 9.66
CA MET A 129 -3.09 4.16 8.77
C MET A 129 -3.97 2.91 8.72
N LEU A 130 -3.40 1.74 8.44
CA LEU A 130 -4.17 0.49 8.32
C LEU A 130 -4.89 0.13 9.63
N THR A 131 -4.25 0.36 10.77
CA THR A 131 -4.86 0.13 12.09
C THR A 131 -5.96 1.14 12.37
N PHE A 132 -5.73 2.42 12.04
CA PHE A 132 -6.74 3.48 12.14
C PHE A 132 -7.98 3.18 11.30
N LEU A 133 -7.79 2.79 10.03
CA LEU A 133 -8.89 2.40 9.14
C LEU A 133 -9.72 1.25 9.71
N ALA A 134 -9.07 0.25 10.30
CA ALA A 134 -9.75 -0.87 10.94
C ALA A 134 -10.59 -0.43 12.16
N ILE A 135 -10.06 0.50 12.98
CA ILE A 135 -10.77 1.07 14.14
C ILE A 135 -11.97 1.90 13.67
N ALA A 136 -11.76 2.81 12.71
CA ALA A 136 -12.82 3.64 12.14
C ALA A 136 -13.97 2.79 11.58
N CYS A 137 -13.65 1.77 10.80
CA CYS A 137 -14.63 0.84 10.24
C CYS A 137 -15.44 0.12 11.33
N LYS A 138 -14.78 -0.41 12.39
CA LYS A 138 -15.46 -1.06 13.52
C LYS A 138 -16.40 -0.10 14.27
N GLN A 139 -16.08 1.18 14.33
CA GLN A 139 -16.88 2.23 14.93
C GLN A 139 -17.95 2.79 13.98
N LYS A 140 -18.04 2.23 12.76
CA LYS A 140 -19.00 2.64 11.72
C LYS A 140 -18.82 4.09 11.24
N PHE A 141 -17.64 4.60 11.29
CA PHE A 141 -17.23 5.79 10.56
C PHE A 141 -16.87 5.41 9.13
N VAL A 142 -17.21 6.25 8.17
CA VAL A 142 -16.89 6.07 6.75
C VAL A 142 -15.97 7.19 6.33
N LEU A 143 -14.85 6.83 5.74
CA LEU A 143 -13.89 7.77 5.18
C LEU A 143 -13.54 7.36 3.74
N ASP A 144 -13.31 8.35 2.88
CA ASP A 144 -13.03 8.16 1.46
C ASP A 144 -11.55 8.33 1.14
N ASP A 145 -10.82 9.13 1.94
CA ASP A 145 -9.41 9.38 1.72
C ASP A 145 -8.65 9.49 3.05
N TYR A 146 -7.43 9.02 3.03
CA TYR A 146 -6.46 9.17 4.11
C TYR A 146 -5.08 9.42 3.47
N THR A 147 -4.57 10.62 3.64
CA THR A 147 -3.23 11.01 3.19
C THR A 147 -2.39 11.36 4.41
N ASP A 148 -1.16 10.86 4.48
CA ASP A 148 -0.22 11.18 5.55
C ASP A 148 1.11 11.68 4.96
N GLU A 149 1.49 12.90 5.31
CA GLU A 149 2.79 13.48 4.96
C GLU A 149 3.76 13.28 6.13
N ALA A 150 4.08 12.02 6.41
CA ALA A 150 4.92 11.63 7.53
C ALA A 150 6.37 12.13 7.42
N VAL A 151 6.95 12.57 8.54
CA VAL A 151 8.32 13.11 8.61
C VAL A 151 9.13 12.37 9.66
N GLY A 152 10.28 11.79 9.25
CA GLY A 152 11.26 11.20 10.14
C GLY A 152 12.39 12.16 10.48
N HIS A 153 12.78 12.23 11.75
CA HIS A 153 13.86 13.08 12.23
C HIS A 153 15.11 12.27 12.60
N MET A 154 16.17 12.44 11.83
CA MET A 154 17.48 11.82 12.07
C MET A 154 18.26 12.65 13.07
N GLU A 155 18.44 12.16 14.28
CA GLU A 155 19.11 12.84 15.40
C GLU A 155 20.02 11.89 16.18
N LYS A 156 20.82 12.39 17.09
CA LYS A 156 21.57 11.55 18.04
C LYS A 156 20.61 11.06 19.15
N ASN A 157 20.54 9.77 19.32
CA ASN A 157 19.80 9.15 20.42
C ASN A 157 20.55 9.33 21.76
N THR A 158 19.97 8.82 22.85
CA THR A 158 20.55 8.89 24.20
C THR A 158 21.93 8.21 24.32
N GLU A 159 22.29 7.34 23.37
CA GLU A 159 23.59 6.66 23.31
C GLU A 159 24.59 7.42 22.40
N GLY A 160 24.21 8.59 21.87
CA GLY A 160 25.05 9.41 20.98
C GLY A 160 25.13 8.90 19.54
N ARG A 161 24.32 7.92 19.16
CA ARG A 161 24.27 7.35 17.80
C ARG A 161 23.19 8.03 16.96
N LEU A 162 23.48 8.25 15.67
CA LEU A 162 22.47 8.70 14.71
C LEU A 162 21.37 7.63 14.57
N ALA A 163 20.12 8.07 14.69
CA ALA A 163 18.92 7.25 14.55
C ALA A 163 17.74 8.12 14.13
N ILE A 164 16.72 7.54 13.54
CA ILE A 164 15.42 8.20 13.43
C ILE A 164 14.79 8.15 14.84
N THR A 165 14.94 9.23 15.58
CA THR A 165 14.50 9.29 16.99
C THR A 165 13.03 9.59 17.13
N ARG A 166 12.43 10.25 16.13
CA ARG A 166 11.04 10.67 16.09
C ARG A 166 10.48 10.60 14.67
N VAL A 167 9.24 10.17 14.57
CA VAL A 167 8.43 10.26 13.35
C VAL A 167 7.14 11.01 13.68
N GLU A 168 6.86 12.05 12.90
CA GLU A 168 5.62 12.81 12.95
C GLU A 168 4.70 12.36 11.82
N LEU A 169 3.49 11.95 12.16
CA LEU A 169 2.43 11.60 11.23
C LEU A 169 1.49 12.79 11.11
N HIS A 170 1.18 13.21 9.89
CA HIS A 170 0.31 14.35 9.58
C HIS A 170 -0.92 13.90 8.79
N PRO A 171 -1.81 13.08 9.37
CA PRO A 171 -2.93 12.50 8.65
C PRO A 171 -3.96 13.55 8.26
N LYS A 172 -4.32 13.57 6.98
CA LYS A 172 -5.44 14.32 6.41
C LYS A 172 -6.52 13.32 6.01
N ILE A 173 -7.71 13.45 6.59
CA ILE A 173 -8.77 12.45 6.43
C ILE A 173 -10.02 13.11 5.85
N THR A 174 -10.53 12.56 4.76
CA THR A 174 -11.82 12.94 4.19
C THR A 174 -12.89 11.96 4.64
N TRP A 175 -13.81 12.46 5.44
CA TRP A 175 -14.92 11.67 5.96
C TRP A 175 -16.15 11.76 5.08
N SER A 176 -16.82 10.62 4.86
CA SER A 176 -18.13 10.53 4.22
C SER A 176 -19.16 9.88 5.15
N GLY A 177 -20.41 9.79 4.68
CA GLY A 177 -21.53 9.27 5.48
C GLY A 177 -22.08 10.28 6.49
N ASP A 178 -23.13 9.85 7.19
CA ASP A 178 -23.91 10.71 8.12
C ASP A 178 -23.20 10.90 9.46
N LYS A 179 -22.39 9.90 9.86
CA LYS A 179 -21.64 9.92 11.12
C LYS A 179 -20.20 10.37 10.88
N LYS A 180 -19.81 11.45 11.55
CA LYS A 180 -18.40 11.92 11.57
C LYS A 180 -17.88 11.91 13.01
N PRO A 181 -16.61 11.58 13.25
CA PRO A 181 -16.04 11.63 14.57
C PRO A 181 -15.91 13.09 15.05
N ASN A 182 -16.14 13.31 16.33
CA ASN A 182 -15.72 14.54 16.99
C ASN A 182 -14.21 14.47 17.33
N ALA A 183 -13.63 15.57 17.83
CA ALA A 183 -12.20 15.64 18.13
C ALA A 183 -11.73 14.59 19.15
N GLU A 184 -12.54 14.31 20.19
CA GLU A 184 -12.21 13.30 21.21
C GLU A 184 -12.25 11.88 20.63
N GLU A 185 -13.25 11.57 19.78
CA GLU A 185 -13.35 10.28 19.09
C GLU A 185 -12.18 10.08 18.13
N LEU A 186 -11.79 11.13 17.39
CA LEU A 186 -10.65 11.12 16.50
C LEU A 186 -9.34 10.85 17.25
N ASP A 187 -9.10 11.58 18.33
CA ASP A 187 -7.93 11.39 19.20
C ASP A 187 -7.85 9.96 19.75
N LYS A 188 -8.96 9.42 20.27
CA LYS A 188 -9.04 8.03 20.73
C LYS A 188 -8.74 7.02 19.64
N MET A 189 -9.17 7.28 18.41
CA MET A 189 -8.86 6.40 17.27
C MET A 189 -7.38 6.42 16.94
N HIS A 190 -6.73 7.59 16.96
CA HIS A 190 -5.29 7.70 16.73
C HIS A 190 -4.48 7.05 17.85
N HIS A 191 -4.85 7.25 19.12
CA HIS A 191 -4.22 6.54 20.24
C HIS A 191 -4.35 5.02 20.09
N GLY A 192 -5.56 4.52 19.83
CA GLY A 192 -5.77 3.10 19.61
C GLY A 192 -5.03 2.54 18.40
N ALA A 193 -4.84 3.35 17.36
CA ALA A 193 -4.05 2.97 16.20
C ALA A 193 -2.56 2.88 16.55
N HIS A 194 -2.04 3.81 17.35
CA HIS A 194 -0.67 3.77 17.84
C HIS A 194 -0.42 2.54 18.70
N ASP A 195 -1.27 2.29 19.70
CA ASP A 195 -1.15 1.17 20.63
C ASP A 195 -1.15 -0.19 19.95
N GLN A 196 -1.92 -0.33 18.85
CA GLN A 196 -2.06 -1.57 18.09
C GLN A 196 -1.17 -1.64 16.84
N CYS A 197 -0.36 -0.62 16.56
CA CYS A 197 0.54 -0.59 15.42
C CYS A 197 1.73 -1.51 15.67
N PHE A 198 1.85 -2.61 14.92
CA PHE A 198 2.92 -3.58 15.08
C PHE A 198 4.30 -2.97 14.88
N ILE A 199 4.44 -2.07 13.90
CA ILE A 199 5.73 -1.43 13.61
C ILE A 199 6.10 -0.46 14.73
N ALA A 200 5.17 0.35 15.25
CA ALA A 200 5.45 1.23 16.39
C ALA A 200 5.87 0.44 17.63
N ASN A 201 5.23 -0.71 17.89
CA ASN A 201 5.60 -1.61 18.98
C ASN A 201 6.95 -2.32 18.80
N SER A 202 7.54 -2.28 17.59
CA SER A 202 8.80 -2.96 17.26
C SER A 202 10.01 -2.04 17.28
N VAL A 203 9.84 -0.73 17.54
CA VAL A 203 10.89 0.28 17.43
C VAL A 203 11.06 1.10 18.72
N LYS A 204 12.18 1.81 18.83
CA LYS A 204 12.44 2.78 19.92
C LYS A 204 12.11 4.22 19.52
N THR A 205 11.78 4.43 18.27
CA THR A 205 11.43 5.72 17.68
C THR A 205 10.13 6.22 18.30
N GLU A 206 10.10 7.48 18.76
CA GLU A 206 8.88 8.14 19.17
C GLU A 206 8.00 8.41 17.95
N VAL A 207 6.74 7.99 17.98
CA VAL A 207 5.78 8.26 16.91
C VAL A 207 4.71 9.21 17.43
N LYS A 208 4.56 10.35 16.77
CA LYS A 208 3.59 11.40 17.12
C LYS A 208 2.59 11.60 15.99
N VAL A 209 1.32 11.72 16.34
CA VAL A 209 0.29 12.20 15.42
C VAL A 209 0.12 13.69 15.64
N VAL A 210 0.27 14.48 14.59
CA VAL A 210 0.08 15.94 14.59
C VAL A 210 -1.22 16.22 13.83
N GLN A 211 -2.22 16.75 14.54
CA GLN A 211 -3.54 17.09 14.01
C GLN A 211 -3.67 18.59 13.73
#